data_4c71cdbc46c20b5b2a859e7ef31be51f
#
_entry.id   4c71cdbc46c20b5b2a859e7ef31be51f
#
_cell.length_a   1.000
_cell.length_b   1.000
_cell.length_c   1.000
_cell.angle_alpha   90.00
_cell.angle_beta   90.00
_cell.angle_gamma   90.00
#
_symmetry.space_group_name_H-M   'P 1'
#
loop_
_entity.id
_entity.type
_entity.pdbx_description
1 polymer ?
#
loop_
_entity_poly.entity_id
_entity_poly.type
_entity_poly.pdbx_seq_one_letter_code
_entity_poly.pdbx_strand_id
1 'polypeptide(L)'
;NRGGLVSDELIVQIIEKIIEKEDNGGILFDGFPRTVVQAYILEGLLHRMNRRLLCMLSLEVPREELIERMLKRAAIEGRADDNEEVIKNRFKEYDEKTQPVADFYKEKGIYYPINGVGSMEEVFSRLTNKIEETLETAYRNIVLYGMPGSGRGTQAKRIAAKYSLVYVSTGAMIREEIKQNTELGKICLPYIEQGDNVPDEVAIRLIEKKIKENPNAKGFVFKGFPSTYVQAYILDGILDRIHSSVTCVVEIKSNPIQC
;
A
#
# COMPACT_ATOMS: atom_id res chain seq x y z
N ASN A 1 -8.72 -32.10 -15.70
CA ASN A 1 -8.73 -31.95 -14.21
C ASN A 1 -7.64 -32.80 -13.57
N ARG A 2 -6.36 -32.34 -13.69
CA ARG A 2 -5.18 -33.02 -13.12
C ARG A 2 -4.64 -32.29 -11.86
N GLY A 3 -5.40 -31.32 -11.31
CA GLY A 3 -4.99 -30.52 -10.13
C GLY A 3 -3.87 -29.50 -10.38
N GLY A 4 -3.44 -29.31 -11.62
CA GLY A 4 -2.45 -28.31 -12.00
C GLY A 4 -3.04 -26.90 -12.10
N LEU A 5 -2.17 -25.87 -12.04
CA LEU A 5 -2.55 -24.48 -12.21
C LEU A 5 -2.85 -24.17 -13.69
N VAL A 6 -3.79 -23.26 -13.92
CA VAL A 6 -4.03 -22.66 -15.24
C VAL A 6 -2.80 -21.78 -15.59
N SER A 7 -2.55 -21.57 -16.90
CA SER A 7 -1.41 -20.75 -17.32
C SER A 7 -1.48 -19.34 -16.76
N ASP A 8 -0.35 -18.82 -16.32
CA ASP A 8 -0.25 -17.46 -15.73
C ASP A 8 -0.80 -16.38 -16.67
N GLU A 9 -0.51 -16.51 -17.98
CA GLU A 9 -0.96 -15.56 -18.99
C GLU A 9 -2.49 -15.40 -19.06
N LEU A 10 -3.22 -16.53 -19.04
CA LEU A 10 -4.69 -16.49 -19.10
C LEU A 10 -5.29 -15.92 -17.81
N ILE A 11 -4.75 -16.28 -16.65
CA ILE A 11 -5.23 -15.77 -15.36
C ILE A 11 -4.99 -14.27 -15.27
N VAL A 12 -3.80 -13.80 -15.64
CA VAL A 12 -3.44 -12.38 -15.63
C VAL A 12 -4.40 -11.55 -16.49
N GLN A 13 -4.69 -12.01 -17.73
CA GLN A 13 -5.64 -11.31 -18.60
C GLN A 13 -7.05 -11.20 -18.00
N ILE A 14 -7.50 -12.23 -17.28
CA ILE A 14 -8.79 -12.20 -16.60
C ILE A 14 -8.76 -11.20 -15.44
N ILE A 15 -7.72 -11.25 -14.60
CA ILE A 15 -7.56 -10.36 -13.45
C ILE A 15 -7.45 -8.89 -13.89
N GLU A 16 -6.67 -8.60 -14.92
CA GLU A 16 -6.54 -7.25 -15.47
C GLU A 16 -7.91 -6.67 -15.86
N LYS A 17 -8.71 -7.45 -16.62
CA LYS A 17 -10.07 -7.03 -17.00
C LYS A 17 -11.02 -6.82 -15.83
N ILE A 18 -10.86 -7.59 -14.75
CA ILE A 18 -11.68 -7.42 -13.54
C ILE A 18 -11.29 -6.14 -12.82
N ILE A 19 -9.99 -5.93 -12.61
CA ILE A 19 -9.48 -4.75 -11.91
C ILE A 19 -9.84 -3.46 -12.66
N GLU A 20 -9.76 -3.46 -14.01
CA GLU A 20 -10.12 -2.31 -14.85
C GLU A 20 -11.59 -1.91 -14.77
N LYS A 21 -12.48 -2.86 -14.44
CA LYS A 21 -13.91 -2.59 -14.32
C LYS A 21 -14.34 -2.10 -12.95
N GLU A 22 -13.52 -2.32 -11.94
CA GLU A 22 -13.83 -1.95 -10.54
C GLU A 22 -13.33 -0.56 -10.21
N ASP A 23 -14.18 0.45 -10.41
CA ASP A 23 -13.80 1.86 -10.27
C ASP A 23 -13.69 2.37 -8.82
N ASN A 24 -14.47 1.84 -7.85
CA ASN A 24 -14.65 2.50 -6.55
C ASN A 24 -14.58 1.61 -5.31
N GLY A 25 -14.23 0.34 -5.44
CA GLY A 25 -14.20 -0.60 -4.33
C GLY A 25 -12.83 -1.20 -4.04
N GLY A 26 -12.71 -1.83 -2.87
CA GLY A 26 -11.62 -2.76 -2.60
C GLY A 26 -11.83 -4.05 -3.40
N ILE A 27 -10.75 -4.74 -3.75
CA ILE A 27 -10.77 -6.01 -4.45
C ILE A 27 -10.25 -7.08 -3.51
N LEU A 28 -11.02 -8.15 -3.36
CA LEU A 28 -10.61 -9.36 -2.67
C LEU A 28 -10.23 -10.42 -3.72
N PHE A 29 -8.96 -10.81 -3.72
CA PHE A 29 -8.46 -11.89 -4.57
C PHE A 29 -8.55 -13.21 -3.81
N ASP A 30 -9.33 -14.16 -4.32
CA ASP A 30 -9.41 -15.52 -3.79
C ASP A 30 -8.68 -16.50 -4.72
N GLY A 31 -7.67 -17.19 -4.18
CA GLY A 31 -6.86 -18.15 -4.92
C GLY A 31 -5.94 -17.54 -5.98
N PHE A 32 -5.61 -16.26 -5.87
CA PHE A 32 -4.65 -15.53 -6.69
C PHE A 32 -3.92 -14.48 -5.85
N PRO A 33 -2.59 -14.29 -6.01
CA PRO A 33 -1.67 -15.03 -6.87
C PRO A 33 -1.30 -16.42 -6.29
N ARG A 34 -0.96 -17.37 -7.17
CA ARG A 34 -0.51 -18.73 -6.80
C ARG A 34 0.93 -19.02 -7.21
N THR A 35 1.57 -18.12 -7.92
CA THR A 35 2.98 -18.17 -8.27
C THR A 35 3.64 -16.83 -8.01
N VAL A 36 4.96 -16.83 -7.81
CA VAL A 36 5.72 -15.58 -7.62
C VAL A 36 5.62 -14.70 -8.88
N VAL A 37 5.57 -15.29 -10.06
CA VAL A 37 5.35 -14.56 -11.33
C VAL A 37 4.02 -13.81 -11.30
N GLN A 38 2.95 -14.50 -10.91
CA GLN A 38 1.62 -13.86 -10.73
C GLN A 38 1.66 -12.73 -9.69
N ALA A 39 2.41 -12.90 -8.59
CA ALA A 39 2.56 -11.87 -7.57
C ALA A 39 3.24 -10.61 -8.13
N TYR A 40 4.34 -10.75 -8.86
CA TYR A 40 4.99 -9.61 -9.54
C TYR A 40 4.06 -8.91 -10.53
N ILE A 41 3.31 -9.68 -11.30
CA ILE A 41 2.37 -9.11 -12.28
C ILE A 41 1.23 -8.36 -11.58
N LEU A 42 0.66 -8.93 -10.50
CA LEU A 42 -0.37 -8.26 -9.70
C LEU A 42 0.12 -6.93 -9.14
N GLU A 43 1.32 -6.90 -8.56
CA GLU A 43 1.93 -5.67 -8.04
C GLU A 43 2.09 -4.61 -9.15
N GLY A 44 2.57 -5.02 -10.33
CA GLY A 44 2.70 -4.11 -11.48
C GLY A 44 1.36 -3.58 -11.99
N LEU A 45 0.32 -4.43 -12.03
CA LEU A 45 -1.04 -4.02 -12.41
C LEU A 45 -1.62 -3.02 -11.42
N LEU A 46 -1.54 -3.31 -10.12
CA LEU A 46 -2.04 -2.43 -9.07
C LEU A 46 -1.30 -1.08 -9.07
N HIS A 47 0.03 -1.11 -9.24
CA HIS A 47 0.85 0.11 -9.31
C HIS A 47 0.44 1.01 -10.50
N ARG A 48 0.22 0.45 -11.70
CA ARG A 48 -0.26 1.21 -12.87
C ARG A 48 -1.61 1.89 -12.62
N MET A 49 -2.45 1.31 -11.77
CA MET A 49 -3.77 1.83 -11.41
C MET A 49 -3.76 2.70 -10.17
N ASN A 50 -2.58 3.05 -9.67
CA ASN A 50 -2.40 3.78 -8.41
C ASN A 50 -3.10 3.10 -7.22
N ARG A 51 -3.10 1.76 -7.22
CA ARG A 51 -3.62 0.88 -6.17
C ARG A 51 -2.48 0.08 -5.57
N ARG A 52 -2.72 -0.52 -4.42
CA ARG A 52 -1.76 -1.42 -3.75
C ARG A 52 -2.46 -2.57 -3.09
N LEU A 53 -1.74 -3.69 -2.91
CA LEU A 53 -2.18 -4.77 -2.06
C LEU A 53 -2.00 -4.36 -0.60
N LEU A 54 -3.06 -4.41 0.20
CA LEU A 54 -3.01 -4.02 1.62
C LEU A 54 -2.49 -5.15 2.50
N CYS A 55 -2.96 -6.36 2.28
CA CYS A 55 -2.57 -7.53 3.04
C CYS A 55 -2.75 -8.81 2.22
N MET A 56 -1.95 -9.81 2.52
CA MET A 56 -2.15 -11.19 2.13
C MET A 56 -2.49 -11.99 3.39
N LEU A 57 -3.68 -12.56 3.42
CA LEU A 57 -4.15 -13.41 4.51
C LEU A 57 -3.99 -14.87 4.12
N SER A 58 -3.22 -15.64 4.88
CA SER A 58 -2.99 -17.06 4.63
C SER A 58 -3.69 -17.88 5.72
N LEU A 59 -4.68 -18.68 5.35
CA LEU A 59 -5.34 -19.59 6.27
C LEU A 59 -4.42 -20.79 6.54
N GLU A 60 -3.99 -20.94 7.78
CA GLU A 60 -3.17 -22.06 8.22
C GLU A 60 -4.06 -23.12 8.89
N VAL A 61 -4.03 -24.32 8.32
CA VAL A 61 -4.78 -25.50 8.79
C VAL A 61 -3.88 -26.72 8.72
N PRO A 62 -3.87 -27.62 9.72
CA PRO A 62 -3.14 -28.87 9.67
C PRO A 62 -3.50 -29.70 8.44
N ARG A 63 -2.52 -30.38 7.83
CA ARG A 63 -2.72 -31.14 6.58
C ARG A 63 -3.77 -32.23 6.70
N GLU A 64 -3.79 -32.90 7.84
CA GLU A 64 -4.75 -33.96 8.14
C GLU A 64 -6.19 -33.42 8.08
N GLU A 65 -6.43 -32.27 8.66
CA GLU A 65 -7.73 -31.60 8.63
C GLU A 65 -8.10 -31.12 7.22
N LEU A 66 -7.11 -30.63 6.45
CA LEU A 66 -7.34 -30.23 5.04
C LEU A 66 -7.76 -31.42 4.19
N ILE A 67 -7.14 -32.60 4.36
CA ILE A 67 -7.50 -33.83 3.66
C ILE A 67 -8.94 -34.21 4.00
N GLU A 68 -9.28 -34.22 5.29
CA GLU A 68 -10.64 -34.56 5.75
C GLU A 68 -11.68 -33.60 5.17
N ARG A 69 -11.41 -32.29 5.18
CA ARG A 69 -12.32 -31.27 4.61
C ARG A 69 -12.51 -31.46 3.11
N MET A 70 -11.43 -31.77 2.35
CA MET A 70 -11.51 -31.99 0.91
C MET A 70 -12.28 -33.27 0.56
N LEU A 71 -12.08 -34.36 1.30
CA LEU A 71 -12.81 -35.61 1.11
C LEU A 71 -14.31 -35.47 1.46
N LYS A 72 -14.63 -34.76 2.54
CA LYS A 72 -16.02 -34.42 2.88
C LYS A 72 -16.67 -33.58 1.78
N ARG A 73 -15.98 -32.58 1.25
CA ARG A 73 -16.48 -31.77 0.15
C ARG A 73 -16.73 -32.58 -1.10
N ALA A 74 -15.82 -33.51 -1.45
CA ALA A 74 -16.01 -34.42 -2.57
C ALA A 74 -17.31 -35.25 -2.44
N ALA A 75 -17.58 -35.75 -1.23
CA ALA A 75 -18.77 -36.55 -0.95
C ALA A 75 -20.06 -35.73 -1.04
N ILE A 76 -20.05 -34.47 -0.60
CA ILE A 76 -21.25 -33.60 -0.55
C ILE A 76 -21.51 -32.96 -1.92
N GLU A 77 -20.48 -32.43 -2.57
CA GLU A 77 -20.59 -31.63 -3.79
C GLU A 77 -20.37 -32.47 -5.08
N GLY A 78 -20.03 -33.75 -4.95
CA GLY A 78 -19.76 -34.63 -6.12
C GLY A 78 -18.53 -34.21 -6.93
N ARG A 79 -17.54 -33.56 -6.29
CA ARG A 79 -16.33 -33.09 -6.94
C ARG A 79 -15.39 -34.22 -7.31
N ALA A 80 -15.26 -34.47 -8.58
CA ALA A 80 -14.33 -35.51 -9.14
C ALA A 80 -12.85 -35.16 -8.92
N ASP A 81 -12.53 -33.90 -8.59
CA ASP A 81 -11.20 -33.36 -8.43
C ASP A 81 -10.72 -33.32 -6.95
N ASP A 82 -11.46 -33.92 -6.02
CA ASP A 82 -11.08 -34.06 -4.60
C ASP A 82 -10.87 -35.55 -4.22
N ASN A 83 -10.20 -36.33 -5.07
CA ASN A 83 -9.72 -37.67 -4.74
C ASN A 83 -8.28 -37.65 -4.19
N GLU A 84 -7.84 -38.74 -3.58
CA GLU A 84 -6.52 -38.78 -2.88
C GLU A 84 -5.32 -38.42 -3.79
N GLU A 85 -5.33 -38.84 -5.03
CA GLU A 85 -4.23 -38.57 -5.97
C GLU A 85 -4.19 -37.09 -6.33
N VAL A 86 -5.35 -36.50 -6.64
CA VAL A 86 -5.46 -35.07 -6.94
C VAL A 86 -5.15 -34.21 -5.71
N ILE A 87 -5.56 -34.63 -4.51
CA ILE A 87 -5.22 -33.96 -3.25
C ILE A 87 -3.70 -33.95 -3.03
N LYS A 88 -3.01 -35.06 -3.22
CA LYS A 88 -1.54 -35.13 -3.13
C LYS A 88 -0.86 -34.19 -4.14
N ASN A 89 -1.35 -34.16 -5.37
CA ASN A 89 -0.82 -33.26 -6.40
C ASN A 89 -1.07 -31.78 -6.06
N ARG A 90 -2.23 -31.41 -5.50
CA ARG A 90 -2.52 -30.05 -5.03
C ARG A 90 -1.58 -29.60 -3.92
N PHE A 91 -1.25 -30.48 -2.95
CA PHE A 91 -0.27 -30.16 -1.92
C PHE A 91 1.12 -29.93 -2.49
N LYS A 92 1.53 -30.77 -3.45
CA LYS A 92 2.80 -30.61 -4.15
C LYS A 92 2.86 -29.26 -4.91
N GLU A 93 1.83 -28.95 -5.69
CA GLU A 93 1.73 -27.66 -6.39
C GLU A 93 1.74 -26.47 -5.42
N TYR A 94 1.07 -26.60 -4.29
CA TYR A 94 1.08 -25.57 -3.25
C TYR A 94 2.48 -25.36 -2.67
N ASP A 95 3.14 -26.44 -2.26
CA ASP A 95 4.49 -26.37 -1.65
C ASP A 95 5.52 -25.81 -2.65
N GLU A 96 5.46 -26.22 -3.91
CA GLU A 96 6.45 -25.84 -4.93
C GLU A 96 6.22 -24.44 -5.51
N LYS A 97 4.96 -24.03 -5.69
CA LYS A 97 4.63 -22.81 -6.43
C LYS A 97 3.95 -21.73 -5.59
N THR A 98 3.09 -22.11 -4.65
CA THR A 98 2.29 -21.16 -3.89
C THR A 98 2.96 -20.75 -2.57
N GLN A 99 3.62 -21.68 -1.88
CA GLN A 99 4.37 -21.36 -0.66
C GLN A 99 5.42 -20.24 -0.86
N PRO A 100 6.17 -20.18 -1.98
CA PRO A 100 7.10 -19.06 -2.23
C PRO A 100 6.42 -17.69 -2.35
N VAL A 101 5.13 -17.62 -2.67
CA VAL A 101 4.36 -16.38 -2.68
C VAL A 101 4.21 -15.81 -1.26
N ALA A 102 4.08 -16.70 -0.26
CA ALA A 102 4.06 -16.27 1.14
C ALA A 102 5.37 -15.56 1.52
N ASP A 103 6.51 -16.09 1.10
CA ASP A 103 7.81 -15.49 1.41
C ASP A 103 7.98 -14.15 0.70
N PHE A 104 7.54 -14.03 -0.56
CA PHE A 104 7.49 -12.77 -1.29
C PHE A 104 6.71 -11.67 -0.53
N TYR A 105 5.54 -12.00 0.03
CA TYR A 105 4.74 -11.04 0.78
C TYR A 105 5.17 -10.84 2.24
N LYS A 106 5.89 -11.80 2.82
CA LYS A 106 6.59 -11.61 4.12
C LYS A 106 7.69 -10.57 4.00
N GLU A 107 8.51 -10.63 2.95
CA GLU A 107 9.54 -9.62 2.66
C GLU A 107 8.96 -8.21 2.50
N LYS A 108 7.73 -8.12 1.96
CA LYS A 108 6.98 -6.86 1.86
C LYS A 108 6.28 -6.42 3.15
N GLY A 109 6.29 -7.25 4.20
CA GLY A 109 5.65 -6.93 5.48
C GLY A 109 4.11 -6.92 5.47
N ILE A 110 3.49 -7.52 4.45
CA ILE A 110 2.01 -7.56 4.30
C ILE A 110 1.43 -8.97 4.36
N TYR A 111 2.21 -9.97 4.75
CA TYR A 111 1.75 -11.34 4.97
C TYR A 111 1.27 -11.55 6.39
N TYR A 112 0.07 -12.10 6.55
CA TYR A 112 -0.52 -12.42 7.84
C TYR A 112 -1.06 -13.85 7.87
N PRO A 113 -0.45 -14.76 8.66
CA PRO A 113 -0.98 -16.08 8.90
C PRO A 113 -2.22 -15.99 9.80
N ILE A 114 -3.28 -16.67 9.41
CA ILE A 114 -4.55 -16.72 10.14
C ILE A 114 -4.87 -18.18 10.47
N ASN A 115 -5.11 -18.49 11.72
CA ASN A 115 -5.55 -19.82 12.12
C ASN A 115 -6.91 -20.14 11.48
N GLY A 116 -6.90 -21.12 10.57
CA GLY A 116 -8.08 -21.58 9.82
C GLY A 116 -8.82 -22.75 10.47
N VAL A 117 -8.46 -23.12 11.70
CA VAL A 117 -9.15 -24.16 12.50
C VAL A 117 -10.28 -23.53 13.30
N GLY A 118 -11.42 -24.22 13.39
CA GLY A 118 -12.61 -23.79 14.13
C GLY A 118 -13.85 -23.67 13.25
N SER A 119 -14.89 -23.04 13.77
CA SER A 119 -16.13 -22.77 13.03
C SER A 119 -15.90 -21.70 11.95
N MET A 120 -16.82 -21.61 10.99
CA MET A 120 -16.78 -20.56 9.95
C MET A 120 -16.81 -19.17 10.56
N GLU A 121 -17.60 -18.95 11.59
CA GLU A 121 -17.77 -17.69 12.30
C GLU A 121 -16.49 -17.27 13.03
N GLU A 122 -15.79 -18.21 13.66
CA GLU A 122 -14.51 -17.94 14.33
C GLU A 122 -13.41 -17.57 13.33
N VAL A 123 -13.30 -18.30 12.22
CA VAL A 123 -12.33 -18.01 11.16
C VAL A 123 -12.66 -16.68 10.50
N PHE A 124 -13.93 -16.41 10.20
CA PHE A 124 -14.39 -15.14 9.64
C PHE A 124 -14.05 -13.96 10.56
N SER A 125 -14.29 -14.11 11.87
CA SER A 125 -13.95 -13.07 12.85
C SER A 125 -12.44 -12.78 12.89
N ARG A 126 -11.58 -13.81 12.80
CA ARG A 126 -10.11 -13.60 12.74
C ARG A 126 -9.69 -12.88 11.47
N LEU A 127 -10.30 -13.22 10.32
CA LEU A 127 -10.03 -12.57 9.05
C LEU A 127 -10.45 -11.10 9.07
N THR A 128 -11.69 -10.80 9.50
CA THR A 128 -12.23 -9.44 9.55
C THR A 128 -11.46 -8.55 10.52
N ASN A 129 -11.13 -9.06 11.72
CA ASN A 129 -10.32 -8.32 12.67
C ASN A 129 -8.95 -7.93 12.09
N LYS A 130 -8.29 -8.85 11.37
CA LYS A 130 -7.00 -8.54 10.74
C LYS A 130 -7.14 -7.56 9.58
N ILE A 131 -8.20 -7.64 8.79
CA ILE A 131 -8.50 -6.67 7.72
C ILE A 131 -8.72 -5.27 8.32
N GLU A 132 -9.56 -5.16 9.36
CA GLU A 132 -9.86 -3.90 10.04
C GLU A 132 -8.59 -3.28 10.63
N GLU A 133 -7.79 -4.07 11.37
CA GLU A 133 -6.48 -3.63 11.87
C GLU A 133 -5.58 -3.10 10.76
N THR A 134 -5.51 -3.81 9.63
CA THR A 134 -4.67 -3.40 8.49
C THR A 134 -5.18 -2.13 7.84
N LEU A 135 -6.50 -1.97 7.70
CA LEU A 135 -7.12 -0.75 7.17
C LEU A 135 -6.90 0.45 8.10
N GLU A 136 -6.95 0.24 9.42
CA GLU A 136 -6.70 1.30 10.41
C GLU A 136 -5.23 1.74 10.43
N THR A 137 -4.31 0.82 10.18
CA THR A 137 -2.87 1.07 10.17
C THR A 137 -2.32 1.44 8.80
N ALA A 138 -3.14 1.38 7.75
CA ALA A 138 -2.72 1.76 6.40
C ALA A 138 -2.24 3.21 6.34
N TYR A 139 -1.07 3.43 5.72
CA TYR A 139 -0.51 4.77 5.54
C TYR A 139 -1.51 5.68 4.80
N ARG A 140 -1.64 6.91 5.29
CA ARG A 140 -2.47 7.96 4.68
C ARG A 140 -1.60 9.14 4.33
N ASN A 141 -1.16 9.24 3.08
CA ASN A 141 -0.33 10.35 2.62
C ASN A 141 -1.19 11.32 1.81
N ILE A 142 -1.33 12.53 2.32
CA ILE A 142 -2.20 13.55 1.75
C ILE A 142 -1.32 14.70 1.27
N VAL A 143 -1.48 15.08 0.02
CA VAL A 143 -0.83 16.28 -0.56
C VAL A 143 -1.83 17.42 -0.61
N LEU A 144 -1.49 18.58 -0.02
CA LEU A 144 -2.37 19.73 0.02
C LEU A 144 -1.85 20.87 -0.87
N TYR A 145 -2.63 21.18 -1.89
CA TYR A 145 -2.39 22.28 -2.84
C TYR A 145 -3.31 23.48 -2.58
N GLY A 146 -3.03 24.58 -3.24
CA GLY A 146 -3.82 25.81 -3.26
C GLY A 146 -2.94 27.06 -3.36
N MET A 147 -3.53 28.21 -3.61
CA MET A 147 -2.84 29.49 -3.72
C MET A 147 -2.18 29.91 -2.37
N PRO A 148 -1.11 30.72 -2.38
CA PRO A 148 -0.67 31.44 -1.18
C PRO A 148 -1.84 32.19 -0.55
N GLY A 149 -1.98 32.14 0.77
CA GLY A 149 -3.12 32.77 1.47
C GLY A 149 -4.39 31.90 1.58
N SER A 150 -4.57 30.83 0.79
CA SER A 150 -5.77 29.97 0.81
C SER A 150 -6.02 29.16 2.11
N GLY A 151 -5.20 29.33 3.13
CA GLY A 151 -5.32 28.59 4.39
C GLY A 151 -4.73 27.19 4.40
N ARG A 152 -3.99 26.77 3.34
CA ARG A 152 -3.35 25.43 3.24
C ARG A 152 -2.66 24.99 4.51
N GLY A 153 -1.84 25.88 5.12
CA GLY A 153 -1.07 25.54 6.32
C GLY A 153 -1.94 25.24 7.52
N THR A 154 -3.00 26.00 7.71
CA THR A 154 -3.97 25.80 8.80
C THR A 154 -4.73 24.50 8.62
N GLN A 155 -5.23 24.24 7.40
CA GLN A 155 -5.99 23.01 7.11
C GLN A 155 -5.09 21.78 7.18
N ALA A 156 -3.87 21.84 6.66
CA ALA A 156 -2.92 20.73 6.75
C ALA A 156 -2.60 20.33 8.20
N LYS A 157 -2.41 21.30 9.08
CA LYS A 157 -2.21 21.02 10.52
C LYS A 157 -3.45 20.40 11.17
N ARG A 158 -4.66 20.88 10.84
CA ARG A 158 -5.92 20.32 11.35
C ARG A 158 -6.15 18.90 10.87
N ILE A 159 -5.86 18.61 9.59
CA ILE A 159 -5.93 17.26 9.00
C ILE A 159 -4.93 16.34 9.70
N ALA A 160 -3.67 16.80 9.86
CA ALA A 160 -2.64 16.04 10.54
C ALA A 160 -3.06 15.66 11.96
N ALA A 161 -3.59 16.62 12.73
CA ALA A 161 -4.08 16.39 14.09
C ALA A 161 -5.27 15.41 14.12
N LYS A 162 -6.26 15.58 13.22
CA LYS A 162 -7.47 14.75 13.17
C LYS A 162 -7.18 13.28 12.88
N TYR A 163 -6.23 13.01 11.98
CA TYR A 163 -5.91 11.65 11.52
C TYR A 163 -4.61 11.09 12.10
N SER A 164 -4.01 11.80 13.09
CA SER A 164 -2.72 11.42 13.71
C SER A 164 -1.60 11.22 12.67
N LEU A 165 -1.55 12.11 11.67
CA LEU A 165 -0.54 12.12 10.63
C LEU A 165 0.59 13.11 10.94
N VAL A 166 1.76 12.90 10.37
CA VAL A 166 2.88 13.83 10.49
C VAL A 166 2.70 14.99 9.52
N TYR A 167 2.65 16.21 10.05
CA TYR A 167 2.64 17.42 9.22
C TYR A 167 4.01 17.69 8.63
N VAL A 168 4.09 17.80 7.32
CA VAL A 168 5.31 18.06 6.54
C VAL A 168 5.12 19.34 5.74
N SER A 169 5.93 20.34 6.03
CA SER A 169 5.91 21.63 5.34
C SER A 169 7.32 22.04 4.96
N THR A 170 7.65 21.98 3.66
CA THR A 170 8.97 22.37 3.16
C THR A 170 9.35 23.77 3.59
N GLY A 171 8.45 24.75 3.45
CA GLY A 171 8.73 26.13 3.87
C GLY A 171 8.97 26.30 5.37
N ALA A 172 8.33 25.48 6.23
CA ALA A 172 8.60 25.51 7.68
C ALA A 172 9.96 24.87 7.99
N MET A 173 10.27 23.75 7.33
CA MET A 173 11.54 23.04 7.51
C MET A 173 12.72 23.88 7.04
N ILE A 174 12.60 24.53 5.88
CA ILE A 174 13.62 25.46 5.36
C ILE A 174 13.87 26.62 6.35
N ARG A 175 12.82 27.24 6.86
CA ARG A 175 12.98 28.31 7.86
C ARG A 175 13.66 27.83 9.14
N GLU A 176 13.42 26.61 9.56
CA GLU A 176 14.08 26.04 10.74
C GLU A 176 15.56 25.76 10.46
N GLU A 177 15.92 25.23 9.30
CA GLU A 177 17.33 25.02 8.87
C GLU A 177 18.09 26.37 8.80
N ILE A 178 17.45 27.42 8.28
CA ILE A 178 18.03 28.78 8.23
C ILE A 178 18.23 29.32 9.66
N LYS A 179 17.23 29.19 10.51
CA LYS A 179 17.29 29.65 11.91
C LYS A 179 18.40 28.96 12.70
N GLN A 180 18.59 27.66 12.45
CA GLN A 180 19.63 26.86 13.08
C GLN A 180 21.01 27.03 12.40
N ASN A 181 21.10 27.86 11.36
CA ASN A 181 22.33 28.11 10.58
C ASN A 181 23.02 26.83 10.09
N THR A 182 22.24 25.83 9.72
CA THR A 182 22.78 24.57 9.17
C THR A 182 23.36 24.76 7.76
N GLU A 183 24.11 23.78 7.26
CA GLU A 183 24.62 23.82 5.87
C GLU A 183 23.47 23.89 4.85
N LEU A 184 22.37 23.17 5.07
CA LEU A 184 21.18 23.27 4.23
C LEU A 184 20.52 24.65 4.35
N GLY A 185 20.48 25.23 5.56
CA GLY A 185 19.96 26.57 5.79
C GLY A 185 20.74 27.64 5.04
N LYS A 186 22.07 27.57 5.02
CA LYS A 186 22.94 28.47 4.26
C LYS A 186 22.68 28.38 2.74
N ILE A 187 22.45 27.17 2.22
CA ILE A 187 22.09 26.96 0.81
C ILE A 187 20.71 27.56 0.50
N CYS A 188 19.76 27.42 1.40
CA CYS A 188 18.38 27.89 1.20
C CYS A 188 18.23 29.42 1.28
N LEU A 189 19.02 30.09 2.12
CA LEU A 189 18.84 31.52 2.46
C LEU A 189 18.75 32.43 1.24
N PRO A 190 19.67 32.37 0.24
CA PRO A 190 19.61 33.26 -0.93
C PRO A 190 18.32 33.13 -1.74
N TYR A 191 17.79 31.90 -1.89
CA TYR A 191 16.55 31.65 -2.62
C TYR A 191 15.33 32.23 -1.89
N ILE A 192 15.30 32.08 -0.56
CA ILE A 192 14.18 32.61 0.25
C ILE A 192 14.18 34.14 0.26
N GLU A 193 15.35 34.80 0.32
CA GLU A 193 15.48 36.25 0.26
C GLU A 193 15.01 36.83 -1.09
N GLN A 194 15.19 36.07 -2.19
CA GLN A 194 14.73 36.46 -3.52
C GLN A 194 13.28 36.07 -3.80
N GLY A 195 12.64 35.32 -2.88
CA GLY A 195 11.28 34.81 -3.08
C GLY A 195 11.19 33.59 -4.02
N ASP A 196 12.34 32.98 -4.32
CA ASP A 196 12.47 31.85 -5.22
C ASP A 196 12.27 30.50 -4.51
N ASN A 197 12.01 29.48 -5.32
CA ASN A 197 12.00 28.10 -4.83
C ASN A 197 13.43 27.60 -4.59
N VAL A 198 13.63 26.90 -3.48
CA VAL A 198 14.90 26.19 -3.26
C VAL A 198 15.11 25.08 -4.29
N PRO A 199 16.36 24.66 -4.58
CA PRO A 199 16.63 23.53 -5.47
C PRO A 199 15.89 22.27 -5.03
N ASP A 200 15.39 21.49 -6.00
CA ASP A 200 14.63 20.27 -5.76
C ASP A 200 15.37 19.30 -4.83
N GLU A 201 16.70 19.17 -4.99
CA GLU A 201 17.52 18.31 -4.15
C GLU A 201 17.46 18.66 -2.66
N VAL A 202 17.39 19.95 -2.33
CA VAL A 202 17.30 20.40 -0.93
C VAL A 202 15.93 20.06 -0.36
N ALA A 203 14.87 20.34 -1.12
CA ALA A 203 13.50 19.98 -0.73
C ALA A 203 13.36 18.48 -0.50
N ILE A 204 13.91 17.66 -1.40
CA ILE A 204 13.89 16.19 -1.33
C ILE A 204 14.63 15.70 -0.07
N ARG A 205 15.85 16.20 0.20
CA ARG A 205 16.60 15.81 1.41
C ARG A 205 15.84 16.12 2.69
N LEU A 206 15.16 17.25 2.75
CA LEU A 206 14.32 17.60 3.90
C LEU A 206 13.14 16.65 4.07
N ILE A 207 12.46 16.28 2.98
CA ILE A 207 11.35 15.33 3.00
C ILE A 207 11.84 13.93 3.44
N GLU A 208 12.93 13.42 2.86
CA GLU A 208 13.50 12.13 3.26
C GLU A 208 13.91 12.11 4.74
N LYS A 209 14.56 13.18 5.22
CA LYS A 209 14.91 13.33 6.63
C LYS A 209 13.67 13.25 7.51
N LYS A 210 12.61 14.00 7.15
CA LYS A 210 11.36 14.03 7.93
C LYS A 210 10.66 12.68 7.97
N ILE A 211 10.64 11.93 6.86
CA ILE A 211 10.08 10.59 6.81
C ILE A 211 10.91 9.62 7.67
N LYS A 212 12.23 9.65 7.57
CA LYS A 212 13.14 8.80 8.37
C LYS A 212 13.05 9.07 9.87
N GLU A 213 12.83 10.31 10.27
CA GLU A 213 12.64 10.71 11.69
C GLU A 213 11.31 10.21 12.27
N ASN A 214 10.38 9.74 11.44
CA ASN A 214 9.04 9.31 11.85
C ASN A 214 8.70 7.89 11.33
N PRO A 215 9.48 6.86 11.69
CA PRO A 215 9.32 5.51 11.14
C PRO A 215 7.99 4.85 11.52
N ASN A 216 7.37 5.31 12.62
CA ASN A 216 6.10 4.79 13.12
C ASN A 216 4.90 5.69 12.74
N ALA A 217 5.08 6.62 11.81
CA ALA A 217 3.98 7.49 11.37
C ALA A 217 2.89 6.69 10.68
N LYS A 218 1.63 7.01 10.95
CA LYS A 218 0.47 6.48 10.20
C LYS A 218 0.30 7.11 8.82
N GLY A 219 1.19 8.03 8.45
CA GLY A 219 1.23 8.74 7.19
C GLY A 219 1.59 10.21 7.38
N PHE A 220 1.52 10.94 6.28
CA PHE A 220 2.02 12.31 6.19
C PHE A 220 1.01 13.24 5.52
N VAL A 221 0.98 14.50 5.95
CA VAL A 221 0.28 15.59 5.25
C VAL A 221 1.33 16.54 4.70
N PHE A 222 1.52 16.53 3.39
CA PHE A 222 2.49 17.35 2.69
C PHE A 222 1.88 18.70 2.30
N LYS A 223 2.58 19.79 2.63
CA LYS A 223 2.26 21.16 2.25
C LYS A 223 3.48 21.84 1.63
N GLY A 224 3.36 22.26 0.37
CA GLY A 224 4.43 22.89 -0.38
C GLY A 224 5.43 21.90 -0.99
N PHE A 225 5.09 20.63 -0.98
CA PHE A 225 5.79 19.53 -1.67
C PHE A 225 4.77 18.45 -2.04
N PRO A 226 4.84 17.86 -3.24
CA PRO A 226 5.70 18.26 -4.35
C PRO A 226 5.24 19.58 -4.97
N SER A 227 6.13 20.41 -5.52
CA SER A 227 5.82 21.64 -6.24
C SER A 227 6.21 21.58 -7.72
N THR A 228 6.96 20.56 -8.11
CA THR A 228 7.36 20.25 -9.48
C THR A 228 7.03 18.82 -9.85
N TYR A 229 6.98 18.50 -11.14
CA TYR A 229 6.82 17.11 -11.61
C TYR A 229 7.96 16.20 -11.12
N VAL A 230 9.19 16.71 -11.11
CA VAL A 230 10.35 15.96 -10.60
C VAL A 230 10.15 15.60 -9.14
N GLN A 231 9.74 16.56 -8.31
CA GLN A 231 9.44 16.31 -6.90
C GLN A 231 8.29 15.31 -6.71
N ALA A 232 7.29 15.30 -7.60
CA ALA A 232 6.18 14.34 -7.53
C ALA A 232 6.66 12.91 -7.78
N TYR A 233 7.42 12.67 -8.85
CA TYR A 233 8.01 11.36 -9.13
C TYR A 233 8.94 10.87 -8.01
N ILE A 234 9.71 11.78 -7.43
CA ILE A 234 10.61 11.42 -6.32
C ILE A 234 9.82 11.12 -5.05
N LEU A 235 8.73 11.85 -4.76
CA LEU A 235 7.86 11.55 -3.62
C LEU A 235 7.28 10.14 -3.75
N ASP A 236 6.78 9.78 -4.92
CA ASP A 236 6.26 8.43 -5.18
C ASP A 236 7.34 7.38 -4.91
N GLY A 237 8.57 7.56 -5.43
CA GLY A 237 9.68 6.65 -5.17
C GLY A 237 10.12 6.59 -3.69
N ILE A 238 10.03 7.70 -2.94
CA ILE A 238 10.31 7.71 -1.49
C ILE A 238 9.25 6.92 -0.74
N LEU A 239 7.98 7.14 -1.06
CA LEU A 239 6.87 6.45 -0.40
C LEU A 239 6.83 4.96 -0.75
N ASP A 240 7.16 4.60 -1.99
CA ASP A 240 7.24 3.19 -2.42
C ASP A 240 8.27 2.40 -1.60
N ARG A 241 9.41 3.00 -1.27
CA ARG A 241 10.43 2.37 -0.40
C ARG A 241 9.95 2.05 1.02
N ILE A 242 8.90 2.70 1.49
CA ILE A 242 8.24 2.41 2.77
C ILE A 242 6.89 1.71 2.56
N HIS A 243 6.71 1.05 1.41
CA HIS A 243 5.50 0.33 1.02
C HIS A 243 4.23 1.18 1.12
N SER A 244 4.33 2.43 0.69
CA SER A 244 3.27 3.42 0.76
C SER A 244 3.12 4.19 -0.56
N SER A 245 2.05 4.98 -0.68
CA SER A 245 1.80 5.83 -1.85
C SER A 245 1.03 7.09 -1.44
N VAL A 246 0.91 8.07 -2.32
CA VAL A 246 0.01 9.21 -2.12
C VAL A 246 -1.43 8.70 -2.12
N THR A 247 -2.14 8.91 -1.01
CA THR A 247 -3.53 8.46 -0.85
C THR A 247 -4.50 9.38 -1.58
N CYS A 248 -4.30 10.69 -1.44
CA CYS A 248 -5.08 11.69 -2.15
C CYS A 248 -4.34 13.02 -2.27
N VAL A 249 -4.73 13.77 -3.29
CA VAL A 249 -4.31 15.14 -3.52
C VAL A 249 -5.54 16.04 -3.34
N VAL A 250 -5.43 17.03 -2.46
CA VAL A 250 -6.53 17.96 -2.14
C VAL A 250 -6.13 19.38 -2.54
N GLU A 251 -6.91 19.99 -3.41
CA GLU A 251 -6.74 21.39 -3.77
C GLU A 251 -7.71 22.28 -2.99
N ILE A 252 -7.19 23.29 -2.32
CA ILE A 252 -8.00 24.33 -1.69
C ILE A 252 -8.15 25.47 -2.71
N LYS A 253 -9.34 25.58 -3.28
CA LYS A 253 -9.70 26.70 -4.16
C LYS A 253 -10.20 27.87 -3.31
N SER A 254 -9.67 29.03 -3.58
CA SER A 254 -10.10 30.30 -2.96
C SER A 254 -10.28 31.34 -4.05
N ASN A 255 -11.19 32.30 -3.82
CA ASN A 255 -11.33 33.43 -4.74
C ASN A 255 -10.04 34.28 -4.64
N PRO A 256 -9.38 34.60 -5.79
CA PRO A 256 -8.15 35.40 -5.79
C PRO A 256 -8.25 36.75 -5.08
N ILE A 257 -9.48 37.29 -4.93
CA ILE A 257 -9.76 38.59 -4.26
C ILE A 257 -9.77 38.44 -2.72
N GLN A 258 -9.78 37.19 -2.18
CA GLN A 258 -9.84 36.91 -0.74
C GLN A 258 -8.54 36.33 -0.17
N CYS A 259 -7.50 36.21 -0.98
CA CYS A 259 -6.20 35.65 -0.57
C CYS A 259 -5.18 36.74 -0.20
#